data_cc8b916c72ac9372393468a91b4e7098
#
_entry.id   cc8b916c72ac9372393468a91b4e7098
#
_cell.length_a   1.000
_cell.length_b   1.000
_cell.length_c   1.000
_cell.angle_alpha   90.00
_cell.angle_beta   90.00
_cell.angle_gamma   90.00
#
_symmetry.space_group_name_H-M   'P 1'
#
loop_
_entity.id
_entity.type
_entity.pdbx_description
1 polymer ?
#
loop_
_entity_poly.entity_id
_entity_poly.type
_entity_poly.pdbx_seq_one_letter_code
_entity_poly.pdbx_strand_id
1 'polypeptide(L)'
;PAHVRKNAAAQVGDVLILTKGLGIGVMSAAFKKQQLSQADYAVMIQSTTQLNRPGSLLAKMDGVHALTDVTGFGLLGHAWEIARGSKVKIELDFAALPWLPNVPELASQGFITGASGRNWQAYGEHIQLAETVTATQRGMLTDPQTSGGLLISCRPDVAPSVLTLLHEQGFDYACQIGHVTAGSGVQVK
;
A
#
# COMPACT_ATOMS: atom_id res chain seq x y z
N PRO A 1 -26.88 2.32 -0.03
CA PRO A 1 -25.94 2.67 1.02
C PRO A 1 -25.20 3.96 0.69
N ALA A 2 -25.55 5.03 1.44
CA ALA A 2 -25.10 6.40 1.12
C ALA A 2 -23.59 6.65 1.39
N HIS A 3 -22.89 5.73 2.04
CA HIS A 3 -21.50 5.89 2.49
C HIS A 3 -20.53 4.84 1.89
N VAL A 4 -20.84 4.29 0.71
CA VAL A 4 -19.90 3.41 0.01
C VAL A 4 -18.85 4.29 -0.68
N ARG A 5 -17.59 4.18 -0.27
CA ARG A 5 -16.46 4.76 -1.01
C ARG A 5 -15.96 3.74 -2.03
N LYS A 6 -15.83 4.20 -3.27
CA LYS A 6 -15.31 3.38 -4.37
C LYS A 6 -13.79 3.56 -4.46
N ASN A 7 -13.12 2.59 -5.06
CA ASN A 7 -11.70 2.73 -5.45
C ASN A 7 -11.51 3.48 -6.79
N ALA A 8 -12.53 4.16 -7.28
CA ALA A 8 -12.58 4.76 -8.61
C ALA A 8 -13.08 6.22 -8.57
N ALA A 9 -12.74 6.96 -7.51
CA ALA A 9 -13.18 8.34 -7.31
C ALA A 9 -12.06 9.28 -6.83
N ALA A 10 -10.80 8.87 -6.96
CA ALA A 10 -9.64 9.72 -6.66
C ALA A 10 -9.61 10.94 -7.60
N GLN A 11 -9.18 12.08 -7.08
CA GLN A 11 -9.15 13.35 -7.80
C GLN A 11 -7.72 13.87 -7.93
N VAL A 12 -7.44 14.57 -9.03
CA VAL A 12 -6.16 15.26 -9.20
C VAL A 12 -5.98 16.27 -8.07
N GLY A 13 -4.82 16.25 -7.43
CA GLY A 13 -4.51 17.03 -6.24
C GLY A 13 -4.70 16.28 -4.92
N ASP A 14 -5.32 15.11 -4.92
CA ASP A 14 -5.38 14.26 -3.72
C ASP A 14 -3.99 13.81 -3.28
N VAL A 15 -3.85 13.56 -1.99
CA VAL A 15 -2.74 12.79 -1.42
C VAL A 15 -3.14 11.33 -1.20
N LEU A 16 -2.15 10.45 -1.17
CA LEU A 16 -2.34 9.03 -0.90
C LEU A 16 -1.77 8.67 0.48
N ILE A 17 -2.59 8.00 1.29
CA ILE A 17 -2.21 7.52 2.61
C ILE A 17 -2.33 6.00 2.63
N LEU A 18 -1.32 5.33 3.17
CA LEU A 18 -1.33 3.89 3.45
C LEU A 18 -1.38 3.67 4.96
N THR A 19 -2.23 2.75 5.42
CA THR A 19 -2.51 2.63 6.86
C THR A 19 -1.66 1.59 7.59
N LYS A 20 -1.10 0.60 6.91
CA LYS A 20 -0.26 -0.46 7.52
C LYS A 20 1.07 -0.57 6.81
N GLY A 21 2.06 -1.12 7.50
CA GLY A 21 3.33 -1.49 6.90
C GLY A 21 3.21 -2.58 5.84
N LEU A 22 4.12 -2.55 4.87
CA LEU A 22 4.22 -3.48 3.73
C LEU A 22 5.24 -4.59 4.02
N GLY A 23 5.08 -5.73 3.34
CA GLY A 23 6.07 -6.80 3.32
C GLY A 23 5.59 -8.13 3.92
N ILE A 24 4.28 -8.31 4.12
CA ILE A 24 3.70 -9.56 4.67
C ILE A 24 4.04 -10.78 3.80
N GLY A 25 4.06 -10.65 2.48
CA GLY A 25 4.43 -11.74 1.60
C GLY A 25 5.91 -12.11 1.73
N VAL A 26 6.80 -11.12 1.84
CA VAL A 26 8.23 -11.30 2.11
C VAL A 26 8.44 -12.04 3.43
N MET A 27 7.82 -11.57 4.52
CA MET A 27 7.87 -12.24 5.83
C MET A 27 7.31 -13.66 5.76
N SER A 28 6.21 -13.88 5.05
CA SER A 28 5.63 -15.21 4.85
C SER A 28 6.56 -16.16 4.08
N ALA A 29 7.30 -15.64 3.10
CA ALA A 29 8.29 -16.42 2.36
C ALA A 29 9.47 -16.84 3.27
N ALA A 30 9.96 -15.91 4.10
CA ALA A 30 10.99 -16.20 5.10
C ALA A 30 10.49 -17.20 6.16
N PHE A 31 9.26 -17.05 6.64
CA PHE A 31 8.64 -17.96 7.58
C PHE A 31 8.57 -19.41 7.04
N LYS A 32 8.12 -19.59 5.80
CA LYS A 32 8.08 -20.90 5.15
C LYS A 32 9.45 -21.58 5.05
N LYS A 33 10.53 -20.80 5.03
CA LYS A 33 11.90 -21.28 5.00
C LYS A 33 12.54 -21.38 6.39
N GLN A 34 11.77 -21.14 7.46
CA GLN A 34 12.25 -21.12 8.85
C GLN A 34 13.39 -20.10 9.09
N GLN A 35 13.33 -18.98 8.35
CA GLN A 35 14.31 -17.88 8.42
C GLN A 35 13.72 -16.58 8.99
N LEU A 36 12.45 -16.60 9.40
CA LEU A 36 11.82 -15.46 10.06
C LEU A 36 12.10 -15.51 11.56
N SER A 37 12.59 -14.40 12.14
CA SER A 37 12.80 -14.30 13.57
C SER A 37 11.49 -14.35 14.34
N GLN A 38 11.54 -14.74 15.62
CA GLN A 38 10.34 -14.73 16.47
C GLN A 38 9.76 -13.32 16.64
N ALA A 39 10.61 -12.30 16.70
CA ALA A 39 10.18 -10.89 16.77
C ALA A 39 9.44 -10.48 15.50
N ASP A 40 9.98 -10.77 14.32
CA ASP A 40 9.36 -10.46 13.04
C ASP A 40 8.05 -11.25 12.83
N TYR A 41 8.01 -12.50 13.32
CA TYR A 41 6.77 -13.29 13.33
C TYR A 41 5.68 -12.61 14.15
N ALA A 42 6.00 -12.08 15.33
CA ALA A 42 5.04 -11.35 16.16
C ALA A 42 4.51 -10.09 15.44
N VAL A 43 5.39 -9.34 14.77
CA VAL A 43 5.01 -8.17 13.96
C VAL A 43 4.08 -8.59 12.80
N MET A 44 4.42 -9.67 12.10
CA MET A 44 3.58 -10.19 11.01
C MET A 44 2.17 -10.56 11.50
N ILE A 45 2.07 -11.26 12.64
CA ILE A 45 0.78 -11.63 13.24
C ILE A 45 0.01 -10.39 13.70
N GLN A 46 0.66 -9.44 14.37
CA GLN A 46 0.03 -8.20 14.79
C GLN A 46 -0.57 -7.43 13.59
N SER A 47 0.19 -7.27 12.52
CA SER A 47 -0.27 -6.58 11.32
C SER A 47 -1.44 -7.31 10.65
N THR A 48 -1.37 -8.64 10.51
CA THR A 48 -2.40 -9.42 9.81
C THR A 48 -3.68 -9.59 10.61
N THR A 49 -3.63 -9.51 11.94
CA THR A 49 -4.82 -9.61 12.81
C THR A 49 -5.46 -8.26 13.12
N GLN A 50 -4.77 -7.15 12.84
CA GLN A 50 -5.33 -5.81 12.99
C GLN A 50 -6.43 -5.56 11.95
N LEU A 51 -7.67 -5.35 12.41
CA LEU A 51 -8.79 -5.11 11.51
C LEU A 51 -8.81 -3.67 10.97
N ASN A 52 -9.15 -3.49 9.71
CA ASN A 52 -9.29 -2.18 9.05
C ASN A 52 -10.57 -1.42 9.46
N ARG A 53 -10.90 -1.41 10.77
CA ARG A 53 -12.08 -0.74 11.33
C ARG A 53 -12.20 0.74 10.97
N PRO A 54 -11.10 1.52 10.91
CA PRO A 54 -11.17 2.93 10.53
C PRO A 54 -11.82 3.19 9.17
N GLY A 55 -11.81 2.21 8.26
CA GLY A 55 -12.44 2.33 6.94
C GLY A 55 -13.90 2.77 7.00
N SER A 56 -14.65 2.35 8.01
CA SER A 56 -16.05 2.76 8.20
C SER A 56 -16.22 4.22 8.65
N LEU A 57 -15.23 4.76 9.36
CA LEU A 57 -15.19 6.17 9.77
C LEU A 57 -14.70 7.03 8.59
N LEU A 58 -13.63 6.62 7.94
CA LEU A 58 -13.06 7.28 6.75
C LEU A 58 -14.08 7.39 5.62
N ALA A 59 -14.91 6.37 5.42
CA ALA A 59 -15.96 6.41 4.41
C ALA A 59 -17.01 7.51 4.62
N LYS A 60 -17.12 8.06 5.83
CA LYS A 60 -18.03 9.16 6.19
C LYS A 60 -17.35 10.52 6.18
N MET A 61 -16.02 10.58 6.08
CA MET A 61 -15.30 11.85 6.08
C MET A 61 -15.42 12.54 4.72
N ASP A 62 -15.83 13.80 4.74
CA ASP A 62 -15.77 14.64 3.56
C ASP A 62 -14.31 14.85 3.14
N GLY A 63 -14.06 14.81 1.83
CA GLY A 63 -12.72 14.93 1.28
C GLY A 63 -11.93 13.62 1.21
N VAL A 64 -12.43 12.50 1.75
CA VAL A 64 -11.93 11.16 1.40
C VAL A 64 -12.66 10.73 0.13
N HIS A 65 -11.91 10.59 -0.98
CA HIS A 65 -12.50 10.37 -2.30
C HIS A 65 -12.50 8.90 -2.70
N ALA A 66 -11.37 8.20 -2.53
CA ALA A 66 -11.26 6.78 -2.85
C ALA A 66 -10.64 5.99 -1.70
N LEU A 67 -11.05 4.73 -1.59
CA LEU A 67 -10.62 3.81 -0.53
C LEU A 67 -10.61 2.39 -1.07
N THR A 68 -9.52 1.66 -0.84
CA THR A 68 -9.41 0.21 -1.08
C THR A 68 -8.49 -0.41 -0.04
N ASP A 69 -8.61 -1.70 0.20
CA ASP A 69 -7.61 -2.47 0.92
C ASP A 69 -6.49 -2.92 -0.02
N VAL A 70 -5.29 -3.06 0.51
CA VAL A 70 -4.11 -3.56 -0.23
C VAL A 70 -3.96 -5.03 0.09
N THR A 71 -4.19 -5.90 -0.90
CA THR A 71 -4.18 -7.35 -0.71
C THR A 71 -3.30 -8.08 -1.75
N GLY A 72 -3.83 -9.08 -2.42
CA GLY A 72 -3.08 -10.02 -3.26
C GLY A 72 -2.30 -9.42 -4.43
N PHE A 73 -2.75 -8.28 -4.96
CA PHE A 73 -2.05 -7.59 -6.06
C PHE A 73 -0.91 -6.66 -5.60
N GLY A 74 -0.67 -6.55 -4.28
CA GLY A 74 0.34 -5.67 -3.73
C GLY A 74 -0.02 -4.19 -3.87
N LEU A 75 0.87 -3.31 -3.35
CA LEU A 75 0.62 -1.87 -3.39
C LEU A 75 0.42 -1.35 -4.82
N LEU A 76 1.28 -1.75 -5.76
CA LEU A 76 1.22 -1.23 -7.13
C LEU A 76 -0.06 -1.65 -7.86
N GLY A 77 -0.53 -2.89 -7.65
CA GLY A 77 -1.76 -3.35 -8.28
C GLY A 77 -2.97 -2.58 -7.81
N HIS A 78 -3.11 -2.34 -6.49
CA HIS A 78 -4.22 -1.57 -5.95
C HIS A 78 -4.12 -0.08 -6.24
N ALA A 79 -2.91 0.50 -6.30
CA ALA A 79 -2.71 1.85 -6.81
C ALA A 79 -3.12 1.95 -8.29
N TRP A 80 -2.79 0.95 -9.11
CA TRP A 80 -3.24 0.90 -10.50
C TRP A 80 -4.76 0.79 -10.64
N GLU A 81 -5.42 0.00 -9.78
CA GLU A 81 -6.89 -0.07 -9.78
C GLU A 81 -7.52 1.31 -9.52
N ILE A 82 -7.00 2.07 -8.54
CA ILE A 82 -7.45 3.45 -8.28
C ILE A 82 -7.17 4.35 -9.49
N ALA A 83 -5.95 4.32 -10.03
CA ALA A 83 -5.54 5.16 -11.16
C ALA A 83 -6.44 4.93 -12.38
N ARG A 84 -6.62 3.66 -12.77
CA ARG A 84 -7.45 3.25 -13.89
C ARG A 84 -8.91 3.62 -13.69
N GLY A 85 -9.46 3.29 -12.51
CA GLY A 85 -10.87 3.52 -12.20
C GLY A 85 -11.22 5.00 -12.13
N SER A 86 -10.30 5.83 -11.64
CA SER A 86 -10.46 7.29 -11.51
C SER A 86 -9.99 8.09 -12.74
N LYS A 87 -9.32 7.45 -13.71
CA LYS A 87 -8.73 8.07 -14.91
C LYS A 87 -7.70 9.15 -14.55
N VAL A 88 -6.83 8.82 -13.62
CA VAL A 88 -5.76 9.72 -13.10
C VAL A 88 -4.42 8.99 -13.12
N LYS A 89 -3.34 9.71 -12.85
CA LYS A 89 -2.03 9.17 -12.57
C LYS A 89 -1.77 9.17 -11.06
N ILE A 90 -1.18 8.09 -10.54
CA ILE A 90 -0.71 8.02 -9.17
C ILE A 90 0.82 8.11 -9.16
N GLU A 91 1.35 8.98 -8.31
CA GLU A 91 2.78 9.11 -8.05
C GLU A 91 3.07 8.69 -6.60
N LEU A 92 3.91 7.67 -6.43
CA LEU A 92 4.34 7.13 -5.14
C LEU A 92 5.79 7.53 -4.89
N ASP A 93 6.10 7.90 -3.65
CA ASP A 93 7.46 8.12 -3.16
C ASP A 93 7.95 6.84 -2.47
N PHE A 94 8.93 6.16 -3.10
CA PHE A 94 9.50 4.92 -2.55
C PHE A 94 10.08 5.12 -1.15
N ALA A 95 10.70 6.26 -0.89
CA ALA A 95 11.31 6.57 0.40
C ALA A 95 10.28 6.77 1.53
N ALA A 96 9.05 7.17 1.17
CA ALA A 96 7.95 7.35 2.11
C ALA A 96 7.17 6.06 2.42
N LEU A 97 7.47 4.94 1.75
CA LEU A 97 6.73 3.71 1.96
C LEU A 97 7.04 3.09 3.32
N PRO A 98 6.01 2.74 4.11
CA PRO A 98 6.20 2.15 5.43
C PRO A 98 6.48 0.64 5.29
N TRP A 99 7.74 0.25 5.41
CA TRP A 99 8.11 -1.17 5.44
C TRP A 99 8.02 -1.71 6.86
N LEU A 100 7.53 -2.94 7.00
CA LEU A 100 7.63 -3.67 8.25
C LEU A 100 9.11 -3.95 8.58
N PRO A 101 9.47 -4.13 9.86
CA PRO A 101 10.85 -4.38 10.29
C PRO A 101 11.50 -5.51 9.50
N ASN A 102 12.78 -5.34 9.15
CA ASN A 102 13.61 -6.31 8.44
C ASN A 102 13.12 -6.76 7.05
N VAL A 103 12.03 -6.18 6.52
CA VAL A 103 11.52 -6.54 5.19
C VAL A 103 12.51 -6.24 4.08
N PRO A 104 13.21 -5.08 4.03
CA PRO A 104 14.22 -4.82 3.01
C PRO A 104 15.38 -5.85 3.07
N GLU A 105 15.83 -6.22 4.25
CA GLU A 105 16.90 -7.20 4.48
C GLU A 105 16.47 -8.59 4.02
N LEU A 106 15.29 -9.03 4.42
CA LEU A 106 14.71 -10.31 3.99
C LEU A 106 14.55 -10.36 2.47
N ALA A 107 14.06 -9.30 1.87
CA ALA A 107 13.92 -9.19 0.41
C ALA A 107 15.27 -9.27 -0.30
N SER A 108 16.32 -8.63 0.23
CA SER A 108 17.69 -8.69 -0.30
C SER A 108 18.29 -10.08 -0.23
N GLN A 109 17.87 -10.89 0.76
CA GLN A 109 18.22 -12.31 0.90
C GLN A 109 17.43 -13.23 -0.05
N GLY A 110 16.54 -12.66 -0.87
CA GLY A 110 15.77 -13.41 -1.88
C GLY A 110 14.42 -13.93 -1.40
N PHE A 111 13.91 -13.49 -0.25
CA PHE A 111 12.57 -13.85 0.22
C PHE A 111 11.48 -13.05 -0.50
N ILE A 112 11.50 -13.10 -1.83
CA ILE A 112 10.46 -12.53 -2.70
C ILE A 112 9.50 -13.65 -3.11
N THR A 113 8.20 -13.37 -3.07
CA THR A 113 7.20 -14.38 -3.41
C THR A 113 7.07 -14.56 -4.94
N GLY A 114 6.76 -15.77 -5.38
CA GLY A 114 6.43 -16.01 -6.78
C GLY A 114 5.18 -15.25 -7.24
N ALA A 115 4.32 -14.86 -6.30
CA ALA A 115 3.16 -14.00 -6.59
C ALA A 115 3.57 -12.58 -6.99
N SER A 116 4.64 -12.01 -6.41
CA SER A 116 5.19 -10.71 -6.83
C SER A 116 5.57 -10.70 -8.31
N GLY A 117 6.23 -11.76 -8.79
CA GLY A 117 6.58 -11.88 -10.21
C GLY A 117 5.36 -11.94 -11.12
N ARG A 118 4.34 -12.72 -10.74
CA ARG A 118 3.07 -12.81 -11.50
C ARG A 118 2.31 -11.47 -11.48
N ASN A 119 2.29 -10.77 -10.36
CA ASN A 119 1.70 -9.45 -10.23
C ASN A 119 2.36 -8.47 -11.21
N TRP A 120 3.70 -8.44 -11.23
CA TRP A 120 4.43 -7.59 -12.19
C TRP A 120 4.10 -7.94 -13.65
N GLN A 121 4.02 -9.21 -13.99
CA GLN A 121 3.64 -9.64 -15.34
C GLN A 121 2.22 -9.21 -15.72
N ALA A 122 1.31 -9.15 -14.75
CA ALA A 122 -0.10 -8.84 -14.99
C ALA A 122 -0.38 -7.34 -15.23
N TYR A 123 0.38 -6.44 -14.59
CA TYR A 123 0.07 -5.00 -14.67
C TYR A 123 1.31 -4.09 -14.79
N GLY A 124 2.51 -4.64 -14.86
CA GLY A 124 3.76 -3.87 -14.88
C GLY A 124 3.87 -2.90 -16.06
N GLU A 125 3.22 -3.18 -17.20
CA GLU A 125 3.17 -2.27 -18.35
C GLU A 125 2.52 -0.91 -18.05
N HIS A 126 1.74 -0.82 -16.99
CA HIS A 126 1.09 0.41 -16.53
C HIS A 126 1.86 1.15 -15.44
N ILE A 127 3.03 0.62 -15.06
CA ILE A 127 3.84 1.13 -13.95
C ILE A 127 5.16 1.68 -14.48
N GLN A 128 5.48 2.92 -14.12
CA GLN A 128 6.77 3.53 -14.37
C GLN A 128 7.59 3.51 -13.07
N LEU A 129 8.72 2.84 -13.09
CA LEU A 129 9.66 2.85 -11.97
C LEU A 129 10.82 3.80 -12.28
N ALA A 130 11.29 4.55 -11.29
CA ALA A 130 12.54 5.29 -11.41
C ALA A 130 13.70 4.31 -11.69
N GLU A 131 14.73 4.75 -12.42
CA GLU A 131 15.90 3.92 -12.75
C GLU A 131 16.66 3.43 -11.51
N THR A 132 16.51 4.11 -10.39
CA THR A 132 17.08 3.76 -9.10
C THR A 132 16.37 2.58 -8.42
N VAL A 133 15.14 2.24 -8.83
CA VAL A 133 14.38 1.13 -8.23
C VAL A 133 14.92 -0.21 -8.72
N THR A 134 15.52 -0.96 -7.81
CA THR A 134 16.10 -2.28 -8.10
C THR A 134 15.04 -3.35 -8.36
N ALA A 135 15.45 -4.50 -8.92
CA ALA A 135 14.56 -5.65 -9.11
C ALA A 135 14.00 -6.18 -7.77
N THR A 136 14.79 -6.14 -6.69
CA THR A 136 14.35 -6.52 -5.35
C THR A 136 13.27 -5.56 -4.84
N GLN A 137 13.49 -4.26 -4.95
CA GLN A 137 12.50 -3.25 -4.56
C GLN A 137 11.22 -3.35 -5.38
N ARG A 138 11.32 -3.62 -6.68
CA ARG A 138 10.14 -3.94 -7.50
C ARG A 138 9.38 -5.15 -6.95
N GLY A 139 10.08 -6.20 -6.56
CA GLY A 139 9.49 -7.39 -5.93
C GLY A 139 8.75 -7.07 -4.62
N MET A 140 9.30 -6.14 -3.81
CA MET A 140 8.66 -5.63 -2.59
C MET A 140 7.39 -4.81 -2.89
N LEU A 141 7.43 -3.96 -3.92
CA LEU A 141 6.29 -3.13 -4.33
C LEU A 141 5.10 -3.94 -4.86
N THR A 142 5.36 -5.11 -5.44
CA THR A 142 4.36 -6.04 -5.98
C THR A 142 4.03 -7.18 -5.01
N ASP A 143 4.59 -7.13 -3.79
CA ASP A 143 4.43 -8.17 -2.77
C ASP A 143 2.96 -8.29 -2.31
N PRO A 144 2.35 -9.49 -2.37
CA PRO A 144 0.99 -9.68 -1.89
C PRO A 144 0.90 -9.45 -0.39
N GLN A 145 -0.14 -8.73 0.03
CA GLN A 145 -0.42 -8.45 1.44
C GLN A 145 -1.58 -9.31 1.93
N THR A 146 -1.40 -10.01 3.03
CA THR A 146 -2.49 -10.70 3.74
C THR A 146 -3.06 -9.73 4.76
N SER A 147 -4.35 -9.45 4.68
CA SER A 147 -5.00 -8.49 5.58
C SER A 147 -4.25 -7.14 5.63
N GLY A 148 -3.84 -6.65 4.47
CA GLY A 148 -3.07 -5.42 4.37
C GLY A 148 -3.86 -4.18 4.75
N GLY A 149 -3.21 -3.05 4.73
CA GLY A 149 -3.78 -1.76 5.10
C GLY A 149 -4.74 -1.20 4.04
N LEU A 150 -5.37 -0.10 4.38
CA LEU A 150 -6.16 0.69 3.45
C LEU A 150 -5.25 1.64 2.66
N LEU A 151 -5.50 1.76 1.37
CA LEU A 151 -4.97 2.81 0.51
C LEU A 151 -6.07 3.85 0.31
N ILE A 152 -5.79 5.07 0.75
CA ILE A 152 -6.76 6.18 0.86
C ILE A 152 -6.31 7.31 -0.06
N SER A 153 -7.24 7.82 -0.90
CA SER A 153 -7.06 9.07 -1.63
C SER A 153 -7.94 10.12 -1.01
N CYS A 154 -7.37 11.23 -0.58
CA CYS A 154 -8.10 12.32 0.06
C CYS A 154 -7.50 13.69 -0.27
N ARG A 155 -8.30 14.74 -0.08
CA ARG A 155 -7.83 16.11 -0.21
C ARG A 155 -6.66 16.39 0.75
N PRO A 156 -5.68 17.23 0.36
CA PRO A 156 -4.53 17.57 1.21
C PRO A 156 -4.91 18.22 2.54
N ASP A 157 -5.96 19.05 2.55
CA ASP A 157 -6.43 19.73 3.77
C ASP A 157 -7.08 18.77 4.79
N VAL A 158 -7.55 17.60 4.34
CA VAL A 158 -8.16 16.56 5.18
C VAL A 158 -7.13 15.53 5.67
N ALA A 159 -6.02 15.38 4.98
CA ALA A 159 -5.00 14.38 5.28
C ALA A 159 -4.49 14.40 6.74
N PRO A 160 -4.23 15.55 7.39
CA PRO A 160 -3.84 15.57 8.79
C PRO A 160 -4.88 14.95 9.72
N SER A 161 -6.17 15.21 9.49
CA SER A 161 -7.26 14.62 10.29
C SER A 161 -7.39 13.11 10.05
N VAL A 162 -7.17 12.65 8.82
CA VAL A 162 -7.14 11.22 8.48
C VAL A 162 -6.00 10.52 9.22
N LEU A 163 -4.79 11.10 9.21
CA LEU A 163 -3.63 10.54 9.90
C LEU A 163 -3.82 10.51 11.41
N THR A 164 -4.34 11.60 12.00
CA THR A 164 -4.66 11.65 13.43
C THR A 164 -5.63 10.55 13.84
N LEU A 165 -6.73 10.39 13.12
CA LEU A 165 -7.71 9.33 13.35
C LEU A 165 -7.07 7.94 13.26
N LEU A 166 -6.20 7.71 12.28
CA LEU A 166 -5.53 6.42 12.10
C LEU A 166 -4.57 6.11 13.26
N HIS A 167 -3.75 7.07 13.66
CA HIS A 167 -2.81 6.89 14.78
C HIS A 167 -3.55 6.67 16.11
N GLU A 168 -4.64 7.41 16.38
CA GLU A 168 -5.50 7.20 17.56
C GLU A 168 -6.15 5.80 17.58
N GLN A 169 -6.34 5.19 16.41
CA GLN A 169 -6.84 3.82 16.27
C GLN A 169 -5.73 2.76 16.25
N GLY A 170 -4.46 3.14 16.53
CA GLY A 170 -3.32 2.23 16.64
C GLY A 170 -2.71 1.84 15.29
N PHE A 171 -2.92 2.61 14.21
CA PHE A 171 -2.28 2.40 12.92
C PHE A 171 -0.98 3.20 12.84
N ASP A 172 0.05 2.76 13.59
CA ASP A 172 1.31 3.49 13.77
C ASP A 172 2.13 3.65 12.48
N TYR A 173 1.90 2.77 11.49
CA TYR A 173 2.52 2.84 10.17
C TYR A 173 1.78 3.77 9.20
N ALA A 174 0.66 4.36 9.60
CA ALA A 174 -0.12 5.22 8.72
C ALA A 174 0.69 6.45 8.31
N CYS A 175 0.89 6.64 7.01
CA CYS A 175 1.64 7.77 6.48
C CYS A 175 1.19 8.13 5.06
N GLN A 176 1.49 9.35 4.64
CA GLN A 176 1.34 9.77 3.26
C GLN A 176 2.47 9.15 2.43
N ILE A 177 2.11 8.50 1.32
CA ILE A 177 3.03 7.77 0.45
C ILE A 177 3.09 8.32 -0.98
N GLY A 178 2.32 9.35 -1.30
CA GLY A 178 2.27 9.89 -2.65
C GLY A 178 1.09 10.82 -2.87
N HIS A 179 0.80 11.06 -4.14
CA HIS A 179 -0.26 11.97 -4.57
C HIS A 179 -0.83 11.59 -5.93
N VAL A 180 -1.96 12.21 -6.27
CA VAL A 180 -2.71 12.00 -7.50
C VAL A 180 -2.49 13.17 -8.45
N THR A 181 -2.09 12.89 -9.68
CA THR A 181 -1.84 13.88 -10.73
C THR A 181 -2.65 13.61 -11.98
N ALA A 182 -2.65 14.57 -12.90
CA ALA A 182 -3.23 14.38 -14.22
C ALA A 182 -2.40 13.36 -15.04
N GLY A 183 -3.09 12.49 -15.78
CA GLY A 183 -2.44 11.47 -16.60
C GLY A 183 -3.04 10.09 -16.39
N SER A 184 -2.24 9.05 -16.58
CA SER A 184 -2.64 7.66 -16.39
C SER A 184 -1.49 6.81 -15.87
N GLY A 185 -1.80 5.69 -15.25
CA GLY A 185 -0.80 4.75 -14.72
C GLY A 185 -0.33 5.09 -13.31
N VAL A 186 0.72 4.39 -12.89
CA VAL A 186 1.39 4.59 -11.61
C VAL A 186 2.86 4.87 -11.86
N GLN A 187 3.40 5.85 -11.16
CA GLN A 187 4.84 6.16 -11.18
C GLN A 187 5.39 6.00 -9.76
N VAL A 188 6.55 5.36 -9.64
CA VAL A 188 7.32 5.30 -8.39
C VAL A 188 8.61 6.09 -8.59
N LYS A 189 8.85 7.05 -7.69
CA LYS A 189 10.03 7.92 -7.66
C LYS A 189 10.96 7.56 -6.51
#